data_3179027155170f2454942a47c2f506a4
#
_entry.id   3179027155170f2454942a47c2f506a4
#
_cell.length_a   1.000
_cell.length_b   1.000
_cell.length_c   1.000
_cell.angle_alpha   90.00
_cell.angle_beta   90.00
_cell.angle_gamma   90.00
#
_symmetry.space_group_name_H-M   'P 1'
#
loop_
_entity.id
_entity.type
_entity.pdbx_description
1 polymer ?
#
loop_
_entity_poly.entity_id
_entity_poly.type
_entity_poly.pdbx_seq_one_letter_code
_entity_poly.pdbx_strand_id
1 'polypeptide(L)'
;MSADILHSFAECLCAAGLEVDAVLADGLLHRCGTTDRPHRKDGAYTAFLDAPASLWWKNWRTGDEGTWTYRPEKELTAAQRRALHERIRAIKTHNEAEQERRWRAAAKLAASIWNRSRTAGDDHPYLKRKEVPAIGLRQTEDGRLIVPVLNPSGKVQSLQFILPDKLAEGTDKFFLKGGKTSGGFFSIPAKNGTKDGPLLIAEGYATAASLHLATGYAVLIAFNAGNLDAVARTARARYPDREILLCADNDCETVKPDGTPWNPGREAASRAAQAVGGKLALCPAHEGKATDFNDLHRLRSLEAVRVVIASARKQDTDYPMPEGFFLVAEGKRAGLYKLDVKPDGELKEVRIGPPLSVKGMTRDSEGNEWGLMLEWADPDGKKHTWPMPIELLFRQGADWYSSLASGGWFGNPSARKKLMDFLSAARPARRIRCVPRTGWDKAAYILPDAVYGNTSGENMVLQSAHHGDLYRTAGTLEGWREIAVLAVGNSRLSFALCAAFAGPLLRLAGLEGG
;
A
#
# COMPACT_ATOMS: atom_id res chain seq x y z
N MET A 1 -11.81 -25.34 -40.90
CA MET A 1 -10.89 -25.20 -39.75
C MET A 1 -10.49 -23.74 -39.47
N SER A 2 -9.83 -23.01 -40.38
CA SER A 2 -9.48 -21.59 -40.11
C SER A 2 -10.69 -20.67 -40.01
N ALA A 3 -11.72 -20.86 -40.80
CA ALA A 3 -12.95 -20.08 -40.75
C ALA A 3 -13.71 -20.30 -39.44
N ASP A 4 -13.79 -21.52 -38.98
CA ASP A 4 -14.46 -21.87 -37.70
C ASP A 4 -13.74 -21.25 -36.50
N ILE A 5 -12.39 -21.20 -36.54
CA ILE A 5 -11.57 -20.58 -35.48
C ILE A 5 -11.78 -19.05 -35.48
N LEU A 6 -11.78 -18.42 -36.64
CA LEU A 6 -12.07 -16.98 -36.74
C LEU A 6 -13.47 -16.63 -36.26
N HIS A 7 -14.45 -17.51 -36.56
CA HIS A 7 -15.81 -17.36 -36.05
C HIS A 7 -15.84 -17.44 -34.51
N SER A 8 -15.18 -18.46 -33.92
CA SER A 8 -15.06 -18.57 -32.45
C SER A 8 -14.33 -17.38 -31.82
N PHE A 9 -13.34 -16.79 -32.50
CA PHE A 9 -12.70 -15.56 -32.04
C PHE A 9 -13.69 -14.39 -32.03
N ALA A 10 -14.48 -14.22 -33.09
CA ALA A 10 -15.50 -13.18 -33.19
C ALA A 10 -16.56 -13.33 -32.09
N GLU A 11 -17.04 -14.55 -31.83
CA GLU A 11 -17.98 -14.84 -30.75
C GLU A 11 -17.39 -14.49 -29.37
N CYS A 12 -16.12 -14.86 -29.11
CA CYS A 12 -15.42 -14.52 -27.88
C CYS A 12 -15.28 -13.01 -27.69
N LEU A 13 -14.91 -12.27 -28.73
CA LEU A 13 -14.79 -10.81 -28.68
C LEU A 13 -16.16 -10.15 -28.44
N CYS A 14 -17.19 -10.63 -29.13
CA CYS A 14 -18.57 -10.15 -28.92
C CYS A 14 -19.05 -10.40 -27.48
N ALA A 15 -18.81 -11.59 -26.94
CA ALA A 15 -19.14 -11.93 -25.56
C ALA A 15 -18.38 -11.05 -24.55
N ALA A 16 -17.19 -10.56 -24.91
CA ALA A 16 -16.41 -9.62 -24.14
C ALA A 16 -16.84 -8.15 -24.29
N GLY A 17 -17.95 -7.91 -25.02
CA GLY A 17 -18.45 -6.56 -25.30
C GLY A 17 -17.57 -5.75 -26.26
N LEU A 18 -16.80 -6.43 -27.12
CA LEU A 18 -15.96 -5.81 -28.14
C LEU A 18 -16.61 -5.92 -29.51
N GLU A 19 -16.55 -4.83 -30.28
CA GLU A 19 -17.13 -4.75 -31.62
C GLU A 19 -16.01 -4.72 -32.66
N VAL A 20 -16.02 -5.72 -33.54
CA VAL A 20 -15.06 -5.88 -34.64
C VAL A 20 -15.78 -6.31 -35.92
N ASP A 21 -15.50 -5.62 -37.01
CA ASP A 21 -16.09 -5.94 -38.33
C ASP A 21 -15.53 -7.28 -38.84
N ALA A 22 -14.26 -7.51 -38.68
CA ALA A 22 -13.58 -8.76 -39.02
C ALA A 22 -12.37 -8.98 -38.11
N VAL A 23 -12.16 -10.24 -37.67
CA VAL A 23 -11.02 -10.60 -36.86
C VAL A 23 -9.79 -10.81 -37.76
N LEU A 24 -8.76 -9.98 -37.52
CA LEU A 24 -7.45 -10.10 -38.16
C LEU A 24 -6.54 -10.93 -37.23
N ALA A 25 -6.13 -12.09 -37.73
CA ALA A 25 -5.30 -13.02 -36.95
C ALA A 25 -3.85 -13.04 -37.47
N ASP A 26 -3.25 -11.84 -37.50
CA ASP A 26 -1.88 -11.58 -37.98
C ASP A 26 -0.86 -11.46 -36.82
N GLY A 27 -1.30 -11.67 -35.58
CA GLY A 27 -0.47 -11.58 -34.40
C GLY A 27 -0.17 -10.15 -33.93
N LEU A 28 -0.75 -9.14 -34.57
CA LEU A 28 -0.58 -7.75 -34.18
C LEU A 28 -1.71 -7.29 -33.24
N LEU A 29 -1.45 -6.21 -32.50
CA LEU A 29 -2.46 -5.59 -31.64
C LEU A 29 -3.43 -4.73 -32.46
N HIS A 30 -4.68 -5.16 -32.52
CA HIS A 30 -5.77 -4.44 -33.17
C HIS A 30 -6.61 -3.70 -32.12
N ARG A 31 -6.91 -2.42 -32.39
CA ARG A 31 -7.79 -1.60 -31.56
C ARG A 31 -9.19 -1.58 -32.16
N CYS A 32 -10.20 -1.85 -31.33
CA CYS A 32 -11.61 -1.94 -31.73
C CYS A 32 -12.51 -1.11 -30.83
N GLY A 33 -13.77 -0.97 -31.24
CA GLY A 33 -14.83 -0.39 -30.40
C GLY A 33 -15.30 -1.33 -29.31
N THR A 34 -16.20 -0.82 -28.48
CA THR A 34 -17.01 -1.60 -27.55
C THR A 34 -18.47 -1.50 -27.98
N THR A 35 -19.31 -2.45 -27.61
CA THR A 35 -20.74 -2.50 -28.00
C THR A 35 -21.52 -1.23 -27.64
N ASP A 36 -21.13 -0.55 -26.56
CA ASP A 36 -21.71 0.73 -26.12
C ASP A 36 -21.04 1.96 -26.78
N ARG A 37 -19.86 1.80 -27.42
CA ARG A 37 -19.10 2.85 -28.09
C ARG A 37 -18.34 2.33 -29.32
N PRO A 38 -19.03 1.96 -30.38
CA PRO A 38 -18.42 1.29 -31.55
C PRO A 38 -17.36 2.14 -32.25
N HIS A 39 -17.49 3.46 -32.21
CA HIS A 39 -16.57 4.39 -32.90
C HIS A 39 -15.35 4.79 -32.05
N ARG A 40 -15.27 4.35 -30.80
CA ARG A 40 -14.12 4.58 -29.92
C ARG A 40 -13.16 3.39 -29.97
N LYS A 41 -11.90 3.59 -29.57
CA LYS A 41 -10.88 2.54 -29.51
C LYS A 41 -10.69 2.06 -28.07
N ASP A 42 -11.79 1.73 -27.40
CA ASP A 42 -11.83 1.34 -26.00
C ASP A 42 -11.64 -0.17 -25.80
N GLY A 43 -11.47 -0.94 -26.88
CA GLY A 43 -11.13 -2.34 -26.92
C GLY A 43 -9.84 -2.63 -27.68
N ALA A 44 -9.28 -3.79 -27.46
CA ALA A 44 -8.21 -4.35 -28.30
C ALA A 44 -8.18 -5.87 -28.24
N TYR A 45 -7.59 -6.47 -29.28
CA TYR A 45 -7.32 -7.90 -29.36
C TYR A 45 -6.04 -8.20 -30.13
N THR A 46 -5.52 -9.40 -29.94
CA THR A 46 -4.45 -10.01 -30.74
C THR A 46 -4.82 -11.46 -31.00
N ALA A 47 -4.82 -11.88 -32.25
CA ALA A 47 -5.25 -13.22 -32.65
C ALA A 47 -4.18 -13.94 -33.49
N PHE A 48 -4.08 -15.27 -33.32
CA PHE A 48 -3.17 -16.15 -34.03
C PHE A 48 -3.92 -17.40 -34.50
N LEU A 49 -3.74 -17.76 -35.77
CA LEU A 49 -4.30 -19.01 -36.34
C LEU A 49 -3.35 -20.22 -36.22
N ASP A 50 -2.06 -19.98 -35.98
CA ASP A 50 -1.09 -21.06 -35.83
C ASP A 50 -1.41 -21.92 -34.60
N ALA A 51 -1.12 -23.23 -34.69
CA ALA A 51 -1.43 -24.15 -33.62
C ALA A 51 -0.51 -23.96 -32.39
N PRO A 52 -1.06 -23.81 -31.19
CA PRO A 52 -2.47 -23.68 -30.88
C PRO A 52 -3.00 -22.29 -31.21
N ALA A 53 -4.12 -22.24 -31.97
CA ALA A 53 -4.76 -20.97 -32.28
C ALA A 53 -5.22 -20.28 -31.00
N SER A 54 -4.92 -18.99 -30.88
CA SER A 54 -5.14 -18.26 -29.64
C SER A 54 -5.55 -16.81 -29.88
N LEU A 55 -6.35 -16.29 -28.98
CA LEU A 55 -6.85 -14.93 -28.96
C LEU A 55 -6.60 -14.35 -27.58
N TRP A 56 -6.06 -13.14 -27.52
CA TRP A 56 -6.07 -12.28 -26.35
C TRP A 56 -6.94 -11.06 -26.64
N TRP A 57 -7.69 -10.58 -25.64
CA TRP A 57 -8.53 -9.39 -25.77
C TRP A 57 -8.58 -8.59 -24.47
N LYS A 58 -8.90 -7.29 -24.58
CA LYS A 58 -9.10 -6.39 -23.46
C LYS A 58 -10.18 -5.35 -23.78
N ASN A 59 -11.09 -5.16 -22.82
CA ASN A 59 -12.08 -4.10 -22.80
C ASN A 59 -11.73 -3.09 -21.69
N TRP A 60 -11.24 -1.90 -22.07
CA TRP A 60 -10.84 -0.87 -21.09
C TRP A 60 -12.02 -0.21 -20.38
N ARG A 61 -13.24 -0.40 -20.84
CA ARG A 61 -14.44 0.17 -20.23
C ARG A 61 -14.92 -0.64 -19.03
N THR A 62 -14.96 -1.94 -19.18
CA THR A 62 -15.36 -2.87 -18.12
C THR A 62 -14.15 -3.29 -17.25
N GLY A 63 -12.94 -3.12 -17.77
CA GLY A 63 -11.72 -3.62 -17.16
C GLY A 63 -11.49 -5.11 -17.44
N ASP A 64 -12.39 -5.75 -18.19
CA ASP A 64 -12.31 -7.17 -18.50
C ASP A 64 -11.24 -7.47 -19.54
N GLU A 65 -10.56 -8.58 -19.33
CA GLU A 65 -9.53 -9.10 -20.19
C GLU A 65 -9.57 -10.62 -20.17
N GLY A 66 -9.23 -11.23 -21.28
CA GLY A 66 -9.22 -12.67 -21.37
C GLY A 66 -8.34 -13.22 -22.47
N THR A 67 -8.11 -14.52 -22.39
CA THR A 67 -7.46 -15.30 -23.43
C THR A 67 -8.38 -16.46 -23.82
N TRP A 68 -8.40 -16.75 -25.11
CA TRP A 68 -9.06 -17.94 -25.64
C TRP A 68 -8.06 -18.75 -26.43
N THR A 69 -8.12 -20.07 -26.27
CA THR A 69 -7.26 -21.02 -27.01
C THR A 69 -8.14 -22.13 -27.57
N TYR A 70 -7.89 -22.53 -28.80
CA TYR A 70 -8.69 -23.56 -29.49
C TYR A 70 -8.79 -24.89 -28.72
N ARG A 71 -7.76 -25.17 -27.90
CA ARG A 71 -7.80 -26.27 -26.91
C ARG A 71 -7.37 -25.73 -25.54
N PRO A 72 -8.01 -26.18 -24.44
CA PRO A 72 -7.55 -25.85 -23.10
C PRO A 72 -6.07 -26.20 -22.92
N GLU A 73 -5.32 -25.38 -22.19
CA GLU A 73 -3.88 -25.58 -21.98
C GLU A 73 -3.54 -26.97 -21.42
N LYS A 74 -4.46 -27.57 -20.64
CA LYS A 74 -4.33 -28.91 -20.08
C LYS A 74 -4.33 -30.02 -21.14
N GLU A 75 -4.90 -29.80 -22.31
CA GLU A 75 -4.99 -30.74 -23.44
C GLU A 75 -3.84 -30.58 -24.44
N LEU A 76 -2.99 -29.57 -24.28
CA LEU A 76 -1.84 -29.35 -25.13
C LEU A 76 -0.71 -30.33 -24.79
N THR A 77 -0.02 -30.80 -25.81
CA THR A 77 1.22 -31.56 -25.62
C THR A 77 2.32 -30.64 -25.00
N ALA A 78 3.34 -31.25 -24.41
CA ALA A 78 4.46 -30.51 -23.83
C ALA A 78 5.15 -29.59 -24.86
N ALA A 79 5.26 -30.02 -26.11
CA ALA A 79 5.83 -29.23 -27.21
C ALA A 79 4.95 -28.02 -27.56
N GLN A 80 3.62 -28.23 -27.65
CA GLN A 80 2.67 -27.16 -27.92
C GLN A 80 2.62 -26.11 -26.80
N ARG A 81 2.70 -26.53 -25.54
CA ARG A 81 2.79 -25.61 -24.39
C ARG A 81 4.07 -24.78 -24.44
N ARG A 82 5.22 -25.39 -24.74
CA ARG A 82 6.47 -24.63 -24.90
C ARG A 82 6.36 -23.59 -26.02
N ALA A 83 5.86 -23.98 -27.19
CA ALA A 83 5.69 -23.07 -28.30
C ALA A 83 4.74 -21.90 -27.99
N LEU A 84 3.64 -22.17 -27.24
CA LEU A 84 2.72 -21.14 -26.77
C LEU A 84 3.42 -20.15 -25.81
N HIS A 85 4.14 -20.65 -24.81
CA HIS A 85 4.87 -19.83 -23.85
C HIS A 85 5.98 -18.99 -24.52
N GLU A 86 6.73 -19.57 -25.48
CA GLU A 86 7.74 -18.84 -26.27
C GLU A 86 7.10 -17.73 -27.09
N ARG A 87 5.96 -17.98 -27.72
CA ARG A 87 5.19 -16.98 -28.47
C ARG A 87 4.72 -15.84 -27.56
N ILE A 88 4.09 -16.17 -26.42
CA ILE A 88 3.64 -15.16 -25.44
C ILE A 88 4.84 -14.30 -25.00
N ARG A 89 5.98 -14.93 -24.71
CA ARG A 89 7.20 -14.21 -24.33
C ARG A 89 7.70 -13.30 -25.44
N ALA A 90 7.73 -13.77 -26.69
CA ALA A 90 8.18 -12.98 -27.83
C ALA A 90 7.27 -11.77 -28.08
N ILE A 91 5.94 -11.93 -27.99
CA ILE A 91 4.97 -10.85 -28.12
C ILE A 91 5.16 -9.84 -26.99
N LYS A 92 5.28 -10.29 -25.73
CA LYS A 92 5.52 -9.41 -24.60
C LYS A 92 6.78 -8.57 -24.81
N THR A 93 7.89 -9.20 -25.17
CA THR A 93 9.18 -8.51 -25.45
C THR A 93 9.04 -7.52 -26.61
N HIS A 94 8.35 -7.88 -27.68
CA HIS A 94 8.10 -6.98 -28.81
C HIS A 94 7.27 -5.75 -28.40
N ASN A 95 6.17 -5.97 -27.69
CA ASN A 95 5.28 -4.91 -27.22
C ASN A 95 6.01 -3.97 -26.24
N GLU A 96 6.81 -4.53 -25.32
CA GLU A 96 7.64 -3.75 -24.40
C GLU A 96 8.67 -2.88 -25.16
N ALA A 97 9.34 -3.45 -26.15
CA ALA A 97 10.30 -2.72 -26.97
C ALA A 97 9.66 -1.61 -27.80
N GLU A 98 8.48 -1.86 -28.36
CA GLU A 98 7.73 -0.85 -29.10
C GLU A 98 7.21 0.25 -28.18
N GLN A 99 6.70 -0.12 -27.00
CA GLN A 99 6.26 0.84 -25.99
C GLN A 99 7.42 1.73 -25.52
N GLU A 100 8.59 1.15 -25.27
CA GLU A 100 9.79 1.93 -24.93
C GLU A 100 10.21 2.88 -26.05
N ARG A 101 10.12 2.46 -27.31
CA ARG A 101 10.41 3.32 -28.46
C ARG A 101 9.46 4.52 -28.51
N ARG A 102 8.16 4.28 -28.30
CA ARG A 102 7.15 5.34 -28.20
C ARG A 102 7.45 6.29 -27.05
N TRP A 103 7.79 5.76 -25.86
CA TRP A 103 8.16 6.59 -24.71
C TRP A 103 9.40 7.44 -24.96
N ARG A 104 10.44 6.89 -25.60
CA ARG A 104 11.65 7.64 -25.96
C ARG A 104 11.35 8.77 -26.96
N ALA A 105 10.50 8.53 -27.94
CA ALA A 105 10.06 9.55 -28.88
C ALA A 105 9.27 10.67 -28.19
N ALA A 106 8.32 10.31 -27.34
CA ALA A 106 7.56 11.26 -26.54
C ALA A 106 8.41 12.07 -25.56
N ALA A 107 9.44 11.45 -24.94
CA ALA A 107 10.38 12.13 -24.07
C ALA A 107 11.23 13.17 -24.81
N LYS A 108 11.68 12.88 -26.04
CA LYS A 108 12.37 13.87 -26.90
C LYS A 108 11.47 15.05 -27.23
N LEU A 109 10.21 14.79 -27.58
CA LEU A 109 9.22 15.82 -27.85
C LEU A 109 8.93 16.65 -26.59
N ALA A 110 8.75 16.00 -25.44
CA ALA A 110 8.54 16.65 -24.15
C ALA A 110 9.70 17.62 -23.81
N ALA A 111 10.94 17.15 -23.94
CA ALA A 111 12.12 17.98 -23.70
C ALA A 111 12.20 19.16 -24.67
N SER A 112 11.86 18.98 -25.94
CA SER A 112 11.81 20.05 -26.93
C SER A 112 10.76 21.11 -26.60
N ILE A 113 9.52 20.71 -26.23
CA ILE A 113 8.47 21.62 -25.81
C ILE A 113 8.89 22.36 -24.53
N TRP A 114 9.39 21.66 -23.54
CA TRP A 114 9.87 22.23 -22.30
C TRP A 114 10.91 23.31 -22.52
N ASN A 115 11.94 23.04 -23.33
CA ASN A 115 13.05 23.96 -23.54
C ASN A 115 12.65 25.24 -24.31
N ARG A 116 11.66 25.15 -25.20
CA ARG A 116 11.14 26.29 -25.98
C ARG A 116 10.12 27.13 -25.20
N SER A 117 9.51 26.57 -24.16
CA SER A 117 8.48 27.27 -23.38
C SER A 117 9.10 28.29 -22.43
N ARG A 118 8.42 29.42 -22.23
CA ARG A 118 8.83 30.46 -21.31
C ARG A 118 8.55 30.09 -19.85
N THR A 119 9.25 30.68 -18.89
CA THR A 119 8.90 30.58 -17.46
C THR A 119 7.49 31.09 -17.25
N ALA A 120 6.67 30.36 -16.49
CA ALA A 120 5.32 30.77 -16.17
C ALA A 120 5.30 31.89 -15.12
N GLY A 121 4.40 32.84 -15.29
CA GLY A 121 4.13 33.87 -14.29
C GLY A 121 2.97 33.46 -13.35
N ASP A 122 2.91 34.10 -12.18
CA ASP A 122 1.84 33.86 -11.19
C ASP A 122 0.48 34.42 -11.65
N ASP A 123 0.46 35.21 -12.73
CA ASP A 123 -0.72 35.81 -13.32
C ASP A 123 -1.61 34.87 -14.13
N HIS A 124 -1.14 33.63 -14.35
CA HIS A 124 -1.90 32.63 -15.12
C HIS A 124 -3.27 32.33 -14.46
N PRO A 125 -4.40 32.28 -15.22
CA PRO A 125 -5.75 32.12 -14.68
C PRO A 125 -5.94 30.92 -13.75
N TYR A 126 -5.35 29.78 -14.09
CA TYR A 126 -5.36 28.59 -13.22
C TYR A 126 -4.70 28.86 -11.87
N LEU A 127 -3.51 29.51 -11.84
CA LEU A 127 -2.76 29.77 -10.62
C LEU A 127 -3.49 30.77 -9.72
N LYS A 128 -4.05 31.82 -10.33
CA LYS A 128 -4.91 32.79 -9.61
C LYS A 128 -6.13 32.10 -9.00
N ARG A 129 -6.83 31.28 -9.77
CA ARG A 129 -8.00 30.52 -9.30
C ARG A 129 -7.64 29.56 -8.16
N LYS A 130 -6.43 28.99 -8.16
CA LYS A 130 -5.93 28.07 -7.14
C LYS A 130 -5.15 28.76 -6.01
N GLU A 131 -4.92 30.07 -6.11
CA GLU A 131 -4.18 30.89 -5.14
C GLU A 131 -2.78 30.34 -4.83
N VAL A 132 -2.07 29.89 -5.87
CA VAL A 132 -0.73 29.32 -5.76
C VAL A 132 0.24 29.92 -6.79
N PRO A 133 1.53 30.07 -6.45
CA PRO A 133 2.55 30.59 -7.38
C PRO A 133 3.00 29.57 -8.42
N ALA A 134 3.68 30.04 -9.47
CA ALA A 134 4.24 29.25 -10.56
C ALA A 134 5.63 28.68 -10.21
N ILE A 135 5.74 27.80 -9.21
CA ILE A 135 7.04 27.28 -8.76
C ILE A 135 7.57 26.25 -9.76
N GLY A 136 8.59 26.61 -10.53
CA GLY A 136 9.25 25.73 -11.48
C GLY A 136 8.41 25.33 -12.68
N LEU A 137 7.34 26.06 -12.99
CA LEU A 137 6.49 25.82 -14.15
C LEU A 137 6.96 26.62 -15.36
N ARG A 138 6.56 26.13 -16.53
CA ARG A 138 6.69 26.85 -17.79
C ARG A 138 5.32 27.03 -18.44
N GLN A 139 5.26 27.92 -19.44
CA GLN A 139 4.05 28.23 -20.18
C GLN A 139 4.33 28.18 -21.69
N THR A 140 3.43 27.55 -22.44
CA THR A 140 3.44 27.56 -23.90
C THR A 140 2.97 28.90 -24.46
N GLU A 141 3.24 29.16 -25.74
CA GLU A 141 2.78 30.38 -26.44
C GLU A 141 1.25 30.47 -26.47
N ASP A 142 0.56 29.35 -26.54
CA ASP A 142 -0.92 29.27 -26.52
C ASP A 142 -1.51 29.33 -25.09
N GLY A 143 -0.70 29.68 -24.09
CA GLY A 143 -1.17 29.98 -22.75
C GLY A 143 -1.29 28.80 -21.79
N ARG A 144 -1.01 27.56 -22.19
CA ARG A 144 -1.08 26.40 -21.29
C ARG A 144 0.11 26.38 -20.30
N LEU A 145 -0.13 26.08 -19.04
CA LEU A 145 0.94 25.76 -18.10
C LEU A 145 1.50 24.37 -18.40
N ILE A 146 2.78 24.20 -18.10
CA ILE A 146 3.49 22.93 -18.24
C ILE A 146 4.09 22.55 -16.89
N VAL A 147 3.72 21.37 -16.41
CA VAL A 147 4.38 20.69 -15.29
C VAL A 147 5.21 19.53 -15.88
N PRO A 148 6.54 19.53 -15.73
CA PRO A 148 7.36 18.47 -16.31
C PRO A 148 7.22 17.19 -15.50
N VAL A 149 7.07 16.06 -16.18
CA VAL A 149 7.13 14.72 -15.58
C VAL A 149 8.57 14.25 -15.68
N LEU A 150 9.27 14.22 -14.54
CA LEU A 150 10.69 13.85 -14.46
C LEU A 150 10.83 12.37 -14.10
N ASN A 151 11.81 11.71 -14.69
CA ASN A 151 12.21 10.38 -14.26
C ASN A 151 13.11 10.44 -13.00
N PRO A 152 13.45 9.31 -12.33
CA PRO A 152 14.31 9.31 -11.14
C PRO A 152 15.69 9.93 -11.34
N SER A 153 16.20 10.01 -12.59
CA SER A 153 17.45 10.70 -12.90
C SER A 153 17.30 12.21 -13.17
N GLY A 154 16.09 12.77 -13.02
CA GLY A 154 15.81 14.19 -13.19
C GLY A 154 15.60 14.65 -14.65
N LYS A 155 15.52 13.71 -15.61
CA LYS A 155 15.28 14.03 -17.03
C LYS A 155 13.78 14.08 -17.32
N VAL A 156 13.35 15.01 -18.18
CA VAL A 156 11.96 15.11 -18.65
C VAL A 156 11.60 13.88 -19.48
N GLN A 157 10.58 13.15 -19.06
CA GLN A 157 10.05 11.97 -19.77
C GLN A 157 8.65 12.19 -20.34
N SER A 158 7.88 13.14 -19.79
CA SER A 158 6.57 13.54 -20.28
C SER A 158 6.25 14.95 -19.78
N LEU A 159 5.07 15.47 -20.14
CA LEU A 159 4.56 16.76 -19.69
C LEU A 159 3.10 16.61 -19.28
N GLN A 160 2.69 17.30 -18.22
CA GLN A 160 1.29 17.60 -17.95
C GLN A 160 1.02 19.04 -18.38
N PHE A 161 -0.02 19.24 -19.18
CA PHE A 161 -0.52 20.55 -19.55
C PHE A 161 -1.72 20.91 -18.68
N ILE A 162 -1.79 22.16 -18.25
CA ILE A 162 -2.92 22.72 -17.51
C ILE A 162 -3.46 23.91 -18.30
N LEU A 163 -4.73 23.86 -18.62
CA LEU A 163 -5.42 24.90 -19.35
C LEU A 163 -5.71 26.11 -18.46
N PRO A 164 -5.79 27.32 -19.03
CA PRO A 164 -6.27 28.50 -18.31
C PRO A 164 -7.65 28.27 -17.68
N ASP A 165 -8.55 27.68 -18.45
CA ASP A 165 -9.94 27.39 -18.08
C ASP A 165 -10.27 25.90 -18.22
N LYS A 166 -11.31 25.47 -17.50
CA LYS A 166 -11.82 24.10 -17.64
C LYS A 166 -12.54 23.92 -18.99
N LEU A 167 -12.33 22.76 -19.60
CA LEU A 167 -13.13 22.34 -20.76
C LEU A 167 -14.59 22.11 -20.35
N ALA A 168 -15.48 22.07 -21.33
CA ALA A 168 -16.90 21.74 -21.10
C ALA A 168 -17.11 20.39 -20.38
N GLU A 169 -16.17 19.45 -20.54
CA GLU A 169 -16.14 18.15 -19.87
C GLU A 169 -15.63 18.22 -18.40
N GLY A 170 -15.33 19.42 -17.88
CA GLY A 170 -14.93 19.65 -16.50
C GLY A 170 -13.45 19.45 -16.19
N THR A 171 -12.62 18.95 -17.12
CA THR A 171 -11.18 18.80 -16.94
C THR A 171 -10.40 20.01 -17.45
N ASP A 172 -9.31 20.36 -16.77
CA ASP A 172 -8.34 21.38 -17.19
C ASP A 172 -6.91 20.79 -17.36
N LYS A 173 -6.73 19.48 -17.19
CA LYS A 173 -5.42 18.82 -17.20
C LYS A 173 -5.38 17.65 -18.16
N PHE A 174 -4.27 17.53 -18.89
CA PHE A 174 -4.01 16.37 -19.75
C PHE A 174 -2.50 16.13 -19.89
N PHE A 175 -2.10 14.91 -20.23
CA PHE A 175 -0.71 14.55 -20.45
C PHE A 175 -0.33 14.59 -21.92
N LEU A 176 0.96 14.76 -22.19
CA LEU A 176 1.51 14.59 -23.53
C LEU A 176 1.21 13.17 -24.03
N LYS A 177 0.53 13.08 -25.18
CA LYS A 177 0.12 11.80 -25.78
C LYS A 177 1.34 10.90 -26.02
N GLY A 178 1.26 9.65 -25.53
CA GLY A 178 2.33 8.66 -25.65
C GLY A 178 3.48 8.85 -24.65
N GLY A 179 3.43 9.86 -23.78
CA GLY A 179 4.44 10.09 -22.75
C GLY A 179 4.32 9.12 -21.58
N LYS A 180 5.44 8.69 -21.03
CA LYS A 180 5.49 7.85 -19.83
C LYS A 180 5.21 8.71 -18.59
N THR A 181 4.16 8.37 -17.84
CA THR A 181 3.82 9.04 -16.56
C THR A 181 4.16 8.18 -15.35
N SER A 182 4.09 6.85 -15.49
CA SER A 182 4.36 5.91 -14.42
C SER A 182 5.79 6.05 -13.88
N GLY A 183 5.93 6.14 -12.55
CA GLY A 183 7.18 6.38 -11.83
C GLY A 183 7.77 7.77 -12.01
N GLY A 184 7.11 8.63 -12.79
CA GLY A 184 7.53 10.03 -12.98
C GLY A 184 6.96 10.95 -11.91
N PHE A 185 7.68 12.02 -11.60
CA PHE A 185 7.28 13.01 -10.60
C PHE A 185 7.76 14.41 -10.99
N PHE A 186 7.23 15.42 -10.33
CA PHE A 186 7.80 16.77 -10.31
C PHE A 186 8.16 17.13 -8.86
N SER A 187 9.16 18.00 -8.66
CA SER A 187 9.64 18.37 -7.33
C SER A 187 9.58 19.88 -7.13
N ILE A 188 8.91 20.30 -6.08
CA ILE A 188 9.03 21.65 -5.51
C ILE A 188 10.11 21.59 -4.41
N PRO A 189 11.24 22.31 -4.55
CA PRO A 189 12.34 22.22 -3.58
C PRO A 189 11.96 22.87 -2.24
N ALA A 190 12.58 22.43 -1.15
CA ALA A 190 12.40 23.05 0.16
C ALA A 190 12.92 24.51 0.19
N LYS A 191 12.28 25.36 1.00
CA LYS A 191 12.79 26.70 1.31
C LYS A 191 14.08 26.61 2.15
N ASN A 192 14.86 27.69 2.15
CA ASN A 192 16.02 27.78 3.04
C ASN A 192 15.55 27.65 4.50
N GLY A 193 16.28 26.85 5.30
CA GLY A 193 15.93 26.54 6.69
C GLY A 193 14.99 25.35 6.91
N THR A 194 14.42 24.77 5.85
CA THR A 194 13.51 23.59 5.96
C THR A 194 14.01 22.38 5.18
N LYS A 195 15.28 22.38 4.73
CA LYS A 195 15.85 21.31 3.87
C LYS A 195 15.87 19.94 4.54
N ASP A 196 16.05 19.89 5.85
CA ASP A 196 16.11 18.67 6.64
C ASP A 196 14.71 18.21 7.14
N GLY A 197 13.67 18.99 6.85
CA GLY A 197 12.30 18.66 7.18
C GLY A 197 11.74 17.48 6.37
N PRO A 198 10.53 17.02 6.68
CA PRO A 198 9.86 15.95 5.97
C PRO A 198 9.81 16.18 4.45
N LEU A 199 9.79 15.08 3.70
CA LEU A 199 9.50 15.09 2.28
C LEU A 199 8.02 14.79 2.08
N LEU A 200 7.27 15.74 1.54
CA LEU A 200 5.84 15.58 1.27
C LEU A 200 5.63 14.99 -0.12
N ILE A 201 4.60 14.16 -0.29
CA ILE A 201 4.20 13.61 -1.60
C ILE A 201 2.71 13.84 -1.76
N ALA A 202 2.30 14.47 -2.87
CA ALA A 202 0.93 14.81 -3.18
C ALA A 202 0.57 14.44 -4.63
N GLU A 203 -0.72 14.41 -4.94
CA GLU A 203 -1.18 14.04 -6.28
C GLU A 203 -1.03 15.19 -7.28
N GLY A 204 -1.49 16.37 -6.96
CA GLY A 204 -1.62 17.48 -7.89
C GLY A 204 -0.70 18.68 -7.61
N TYR A 205 -0.46 19.50 -8.64
CA TYR A 205 0.38 20.70 -8.50
C TYR A 205 -0.17 21.70 -7.49
N ALA A 206 -1.47 22.04 -7.56
CA ALA A 206 -2.08 23.02 -6.67
C ALA A 206 -2.02 22.58 -5.20
N THR A 207 -2.34 21.30 -4.94
CA THR A 207 -2.20 20.64 -3.64
C THR A 207 -0.76 20.74 -3.13
N ALA A 208 0.23 20.38 -3.97
CA ALA A 208 1.64 20.44 -3.61
C ALA A 208 2.15 21.87 -3.35
N ALA A 209 1.73 22.84 -4.14
CA ALA A 209 2.09 24.24 -3.94
C ALA A 209 1.51 24.79 -2.62
N SER A 210 0.26 24.46 -2.27
CA SER A 210 -0.35 24.83 -0.98
C SER A 210 0.39 24.20 0.20
N LEU A 211 0.77 22.93 0.10
CA LEU A 211 1.59 22.24 1.11
C LEU A 211 2.95 22.92 1.29
N HIS A 212 3.61 23.26 0.17
CA HIS A 212 4.90 23.97 0.20
C HIS A 212 4.77 25.38 0.81
N LEU A 213 3.73 26.14 0.44
CA LEU A 213 3.48 27.45 1.02
C LEU A 213 3.27 27.39 2.53
N ALA A 214 2.50 26.40 3.00
CA ALA A 214 2.20 26.21 4.42
C ALA A 214 3.41 25.80 5.25
N THR A 215 4.27 24.93 4.74
CA THR A 215 5.32 24.27 5.53
C THR A 215 6.74 24.68 5.18
N GLY A 216 6.96 25.16 3.95
CA GLY A 216 8.30 25.37 3.39
C GLY A 216 9.02 24.06 2.99
N TYR A 217 8.45 22.89 3.24
CA TYR A 217 9.07 21.60 2.95
C TYR A 217 9.11 21.31 1.44
N ALA A 218 10.01 20.39 1.08
CA ALA A 218 10.03 19.84 -0.28
C ALA A 218 8.79 19.00 -0.54
N VAL A 219 8.21 19.11 -1.74
CA VAL A 219 7.02 18.35 -2.14
C VAL A 219 7.27 17.66 -3.49
N LEU A 220 7.02 16.36 -3.56
CA LEU A 220 6.96 15.61 -4.81
C LEU A 220 5.51 15.50 -5.29
N ILE A 221 5.31 15.67 -6.57
CA ILE A 221 4.00 15.58 -7.23
C ILE A 221 3.96 14.28 -8.01
N ALA A 222 3.04 13.39 -7.65
CA ALA A 222 2.87 12.09 -8.29
C ALA A 222 1.91 12.12 -9.49
N PHE A 223 1.20 13.21 -9.71
CA PHE A 223 0.23 13.47 -10.77
C PHE A 223 -1.11 12.72 -10.68
N ASN A 224 -1.17 11.58 -10.02
CA ASN A 224 -2.40 10.84 -9.74
C ASN A 224 -2.20 9.81 -8.62
N ALA A 225 -3.30 9.33 -8.04
CA ALA A 225 -3.30 8.35 -6.95
C ALA A 225 -2.55 7.05 -7.29
N GLY A 226 -2.70 6.54 -8.53
CA GLY A 226 -2.05 5.30 -8.98
C GLY A 226 -0.52 5.35 -9.03
N ASN A 227 0.06 6.55 -9.05
CA ASN A 227 1.50 6.75 -9.12
C ASN A 227 2.16 7.04 -7.76
N LEU A 228 1.38 7.25 -6.69
CA LEU A 228 1.88 7.58 -5.35
C LEU A 228 2.87 6.53 -4.83
N ASP A 229 2.57 5.24 -4.97
CA ASP A 229 3.44 4.15 -4.50
C ASP A 229 4.80 4.16 -5.20
N ALA A 230 4.83 4.28 -6.52
CA ALA A 230 6.06 4.31 -7.31
C ALA A 230 6.93 5.53 -6.95
N VAL A 231 6.32 6.71 -6.77
CA VAL A 231 7.02 7.93 -6.35
C VAL A 231 7.53 7.82 -4.93
N ALA A 232 6.75 7.28 -4.00
CA ALA A 232 7.15 7.07 -2.61
C ALA A 232 8.35 6.12 -2.49
N ARG A 233 8.35 5.00 -3.22
CA ARG A 233 9.48 4.06 -3.26
C ARG A 233 10.74 4.71 -3.85
N THR A 234 10.61 5.49 -4.91
CA THR A 234 11.72 6.28 -5.48
C THR A 234 12.26 7.28 -4.46
N ALA A 235 11.38 7.98 -3.74
CA ALA A 235 11.75 8.91 -2.68
C ALA A 235 12.50 8.21 -1.54
N ARG A 236 12.02 7.06 -1.07
CA ARG A 236 12.66 6.27 0.00
C ARG A 236 14.04 5.75 -0.43
N ALA A 237 14.17 5.24 -1.66
CA ALA A 237 15.45 4.77 -2.18
C ALA A 237 16.50 5.91 -2.27
N ARG A 238 16.05 7.14 -2.60
CA ARG A 238 16.93 8.32 -2.70
C ARG A 238 17.24 8.96 -1.35
N TYR A 239 16.32 8.88 -0.39
CA TYR A 239 16.39 9.49 0.94
C TYR A 239 16.05 8.45 2.02
N PRO A 240 16.95 7.50 2.32
CA PRO A 240 16.66 6.36 3.20
C PRO A 240 16.19 6.76 4.60
N ASP A 241 16.76 7.81 5.18
CA ASP A 241 16.51 8.23 6.57
C ASP A 241 15.51 9.39 6.69
N ARG A 242 15.09 9.97 5.56
CA ARG A 242 14.21 11.14 5.59
C ARG A 242 12.78 10.73 5.91
N GLU A 243 12.12 11.51 6.77
CA GLU A 243 10.70 11.34 7.01
C GLU A 243 9.90 11.63 5.73
N ILE A 244 9.03 10.69 5.33
CA ILE A 244 8.16 10.81 4.15
C ILE A 244 6.71 10.91 4.63
N LEU A 245 5.99 11.93 4.16
CA LEU A 245 4.57 12.12 4.41
C LEU A 245 3.79 12.05 3.10
N LEU A 246 2.85 11.12 3.03
CA LEU A 246 1.86 11.04 1.95
C LEU A 246 0.69 11.96 2.31
N CYS A 247 0.45 12.96 1.46
CA CYS A 247 -0.62 13.95 1.63
C CYS A 247 -1.79 13.54 0.73
N ALA A 248 -2.80 12.90 1.34
CA ALA A 248 -3.92 12.32 0.62
C ALA A 248 -5.06 13.32 0.44
N ASP A 249 -5.59 13.39 -0.77
CA ASP A 249 -6.87 14.00 -1.05
C ASP A 249 -8.00 13.16 -0.43
N ASN A 250 -9.10 13.80 -0.08
CA ASN A 250 -10.23 13.15 0.59
C ASN A 250 -11.43 13.06 -0.34
N ASP A 251 -11.48 11.99 -1.12
CA ASP A 251 -12.55 11.71 -2.09
C ASP A 251 -13.77 11.03 -1.43
N CYS A 252 -14.23 11.55 -0.28
CA CYS A 252 -15.25 10.89 0.56
C CYS A 252 -16.63 10.71 -0.10
N GLU A 253 -16.92 11.43 -1.18
CA GLU A 253 -18.18 11.32 -1.94
C GLU A 253 -18.12 10.24 -3.03
N THR A 254 -16.95 9.66 -3.29
CA THR A 254 -16.81 8.63 -4.34
C THR A 254 -17.45 7.32 -3.91
N VAL A 255 -18.21 6.72 -4.81
CA VAL A 255 -18.81 5.39 -4.63
C VAL A 255 -18.40 4.47 -5.77
N LYS A 256 -18.25 3.19 -5.48
CA LYS A 256 -18.05 2.16 -6.50
C LYS A 256 -19.35 1.86 -7.26
N PRO A 257 -19.28 1.19 -8.41
CA PRO A 257 -20.47 0.80 -9.16
C PRO A 257 -21.49 -0.04 -8.36
N ASP A 258 -21.04 -0.75 -7.32
CA ASP A 258 -21.87 -1.53 -6.39
C ASP A 258 -22.47 -0.69 -5.25
N GLY A 259 -22.30 0.64 -5.28
CA GLY A 259 -22.78 1.56 -4.24
C GLY A 259 -21.91 1.62 -2.98
N THR A 260 -20.80 0.88 -2.91
CA THR A 260 -19.90 0.90 -1.75
C THR A 260 -19.13 2.23 -1.67
N PRO A 261 -19.15 2.96 -0.53
CA PRO A 261 -18.31 4.14 -0.34
C PRO A 261 -16.83 3.82 -0.57
N TRP A 262 -16.16 4.68 -1.31
CA TRP A 262 -14.76 4.49 -1.67
C TRP A 262 -14.01 5.82 -1.62
N ASN A 263 -12.78 5.81 -1.12
CA ASN A 263 -11.90 6.97 -1.07
C ASN A 263 -10.55 6.59 -1.73
N PRO A 264 -10.46 6.70 -3.06
CA PRO A 264 -9.29 6.23 -3.81
C PRO A 264 -8.01 6.98 -3.44
N GLY A 265 -8.07 8.30 -3.22
CA GLY A 265 -6.93 9.11 -2.80
C GLY A 265 -6.37 8.65 -1.45
N ARG A 266 -7.26 8.51 -0.44
CA ARG A 266 -6.87 7.99 0.88
C ARG A 266 -6.25 6.59 0.80
N GLU A 267 -6.87 5.66 0.08
CA GLU A 267 -6.39 4.27 -0.01
C GLU A 267 -5.03 4.18 -0.70
N ALA A 268 -4.85 4.92 -1.80
CA ALA A 268 -3.59 4.93 -2.54
C ALA A 268 -2.45 5.54 -1.70
N ALA A 269 -2.70 6.66 -1.03
CA ALA A 269 -1.72 7.30 -0.16
C ALA A 269 -1.40 6.47 1.08
N SER A 270 -2.40 5.82 1.70
CA SER A 270 -2.18 4.89 2.82
C SER A 270 -1.28 3.72 2.42
N ARG A 271 -1.56 3.10 1.27
CA ARG A 271 -0.74 2.02 0.71
C ARG A 271 0.69 2.47 0.42
N ALA A 272 0.86 3.65 -0.20
CA ALA A 272 2.17 4.22 -0.48
C ALA A 272 2.94 4.55 0.82
N ALA A 273 2.27 5.08 1.85
CA ALA A 273 2.87 5.35 3.16
C ALA A 273 3.36 4.05 3.82
N GLN A 274 2.53 3.01 3.82
CA GLN A 274 2.89 1.68 4.34
C GLN A 274 4.10 1.09 3.60
N ALA A 275 4.13 1.21 2.26
CA ALA A 275 5.21 0.66 1.43
C ALA A 275 6.59 1.25 1.73
N VAL A 276 6.65 2.46 2.31
CA VAL A 276 7.92 3.16 2.59
C VAL A 276 8.14 3.46 4.08
N GLY A 277 7.28 2.96 4.98
CA GLY A 277 7.33 3.28 6.41
C GLY A 277 7.12 4.78 6.67
N GLY A 278 6.30 5.44 5.84
CA GLY A 278 5.98 6.85 5.92
C GLY A 278 4.77 7.14 6.81
N LYS A 279 4.44 8.44 6.94
CA LYS A 279 3.22 8.92 7.60
C LYS A 279 2.16 9.31 6.57
N LEU A 280 0.89 9.31 6.98
CA LEU A 280 -0.24 9.79 6.20
C LEU A 280 -0.81 11.05 6.82
N ALA A 281 -0.97 12.09 6.00
CA ALA A 281 -1.77 13.27 6.29
C ALA A 281 -3.00 13.23 5.37
N LEU A 282 -4.19 13.05 5.94
CA LEU A 282 -5.46 13.06 5.19
C LEU A 282 -6.07 14.45 5.29
N CYS A 283 -6.41 15.05 4.14
CA CYS A 283 -7.17 16.29 4.12
C CYS A 283 -8.54 16.09 4.78
N PRO A 284 -8.95 16.94 5.75
CA PRO A 284 -10.28 16.84 6.34
C PRO A 284 -11.36 17.17 5.31
N ALA A 285 -12.49 16.44 5.32
CA ALA A 285 -13.65 16.81 4.52
C ALA A 285 -14.21 18.17 4.96
N HIS A 286 -14.75 18.94 4.02
CA HIS A 286 -15.42 20.20 4.30
C HIS A 286 -16.92 20.06 4.02
N GLU A 287 -17.76 20.23 5.05
CA GLU A 287 -19.22 20.05 4.95
C GLU A 287 -19.65 18.72 4.31
N GLY A 288 -18.89 17.63 4.57
CA GLY A 288 -19.14 16.32 4.00
C GLY A 288 -18.69 16.14 2.55
N LYS A 289 -18.11 17.16 1.91
CA LYS A 289 -17.64 17.12 0.52
C LYS A 289 -16.18 16.72 0.40
N ALA A 290 -15.85 16.15 -0.75
CA ALA A 290 -14.48 15.84 -1.14
C ALA A 290 -13.61 17.11 -1.15
N THR A 291 -12.38 17.03 -0.61
CA THR A 291 -11.46 18.15 -0.51
C THR A 291 -10.02 17.71 -0.75
N ASP A 292 -9.22 18.63 -1.30
CA ASP A 292 -7.77 18.54 -1.35
C ASP A 292 -7.10 19.62 -0.45
N PHE A 293 -5.77 19.56 -0.27
CA PHE A 293 -5.08 20.55 0.55
C PHE A 293 -5.05 21.96 -0.08
N ASN A 294 -5.29 22.11 -1.37
CA ASN A 294 -5.50 23.42 -1.98
C ASN A 294 -6.89 23.97 -1.63
N ASP A 295 -7.91 23.12 -1.60
CA ASP A 295 -9.24 23.54 -1.14
C ASP A 295 -9.19 23.92 0.34
N LEU A 296 -8.52 23.13 1.20
CA LEU A 296 -8.30 23.49 2.61
C LEU A 296 -7.59 24.84 2.78
N HIS A 297 -6.54 25.10 1.97
CA HIS A 297 -5.85 26.38 1.92
C HIS A 297 -6.81 27.53 1.62
N ARG A 298 -7.60 27.42 0.55
CA ARG A 298 -8.51 28.45 0.06
C ARG A 298 -9.74 28.67 0.94
N LEU A 299 -10.31 27.59 1.47
CA LEU A 299 -11.53 27.63 2.30
C LEU A 299 -11.21 28.04 3.75
N ARG A 300 -10.00 27.81 4.21
CA ARG A 300 -9.59 28.08 5.58
C ARG A 300 -8.33 28.95 5.64
N SER A 301 -7.15 28.32 5.57
CA SER A 301 -5.86 29.04 5.59
C SER A 301 -4.68 28.10 5.37
N LEU A 302 -3.48 28.66 5.12
CA LEU A 302 -2.22 27.91 5.15
C LEU A 302 -1.90 27.33 6.54
N GLU A 303 -2.36 28.00 7.62
CA GLU A 303 -2.19 27.48 8.98
C GLU A 303 -3.00 26.20 9.20
N ALA A 304 -4.24 26.13 8.69
CA ALA A 304 -5.03 24.91 8.73
C ALA A 304 -4.33 23.74 8.02
N VAL A 305 -3.71 24.00 6.87
CA VAL A 305 -2.88 23.00 6.17
C VAL A 305 -1.71 22.55 7.04
N ARG A 306 -1.00 23.49 7.70
CA ARG A 306 0.14 23.20 8.59
C ARG A 306 -0.27 22.31 9.76
N VAL A 307 -1.42 22.58 10.40
CA VAL A 307 -1.95 21.80 11.51
C VAL A 307 -2.23 20.35 11.07
N VAL A 308 -2.83 20.15 9.89
CA VAL A 308 -3.08 18.79 9.37
C VAL A 308 -1.77 18.05 9.10
N ILE A 309 -0.77 18.70 8.52
CA ILE A 309 0.55 18.11 8.28
C ILE A 309 1.24 17.75 9.61
N ALA A 310 1.19 18.62 10.62
CA ALA A 310 1.75 18.35 11.94
C ALA A 310 1.05 17.18 12.67
N SER A 311 -0.23 16.93 12.36
CA SER A 311 -1.00 15.82 12.92
C SER A 311 -0.87 14.51 12.15
N ALA A 312 -0.01 14.45 11.11
CA ALA A 312 0.20 13.26 10.30
C ALA A 312 0.59 12.05 11.17
N ARG A 313 -0.13 10.95 10.99
CA ARG A 313 0.07 9.74 11.79
C ARG A 313 0.87 8.70 11.01
N LYS A 314 1.74 8.01 11.73
CA LYS A 314 2.36 6.80 11.21
C LYS A 314 1.24 5.78 10.96
N GLN A 315 1.24 5.14 9.80
CA GLN A 315 0.30 4.05 9.55
C GLN A 315 0.62 2.89 10.50
N ASP A 316 -0.38 2.07 10.84
CA ASP A 316 -0.28 1.00 11.86
C ASP A 316 0.77 -0.09 11.58
N THR A 317 1.60 0.10 10.59
CA THR A 317 2.73 -0.77 10.29
C THR A 317 4.04 -0.08 10.65
N ASP A 318 4.74 -0.62 11.65
CA ASP A 318 6.06 -0.12 12.09
C ASP A 318 7.20 -0.47 11.10
N TYR A 319 6.88 -0.95 9.90
CA TYR A 319 7.82 -1.37 8.87
C TYR A 319 7.19 -1.24 7.48
N PRO A 320 8.02 -1.15 6.41
CA PRO A 320 7.52 -1.17 5.03
C PRO A 320 6.79 -2.46 4.73
N MET A 321 5.56 -2.37 4.24
CA MET A 321 4.78 -3.54 3.84
C MET A 321 5.50 -4.27 2.70
N PRO A 322 5.48 -5.62 2.69
CA PRO A 322 5.97 -6.40 1.57
C PRO A 322 5.33 -5.97 0.24
N GLU A 323 6.08 -6.11 -0.85
CA GLU A 323 5.63 -5.67 -2.17
C GLU A 323 4.29 -6.29 -2.57
N GLY A 324 3.38 -5.44 -3.03
CA GLY A 324 2.03 -5.83 -3.44
C GLY A 324 1.06 -6.05 -2.29
N PHE A 325 1.46 -5.95 -1.02
CA PHE A 325 0.55 -6.05 0.13
C PHE A 325 0.20 -4.69 0.70
N PHE A 326 -1.02 -4.55 1.20
CA PHE A 326 -1.45 -3.36 1.93
C PHE A 326 -2.56 -3.67 2.93
N LEU A 327 -2.65 -2.83 3.97
CA LEU A 327 -3.60 -2.94 5.05
C LEU A 327 -4.57 -1.75 5.00
N VAL A 328 -5.87 -2.04 5.03
CA VAL A 328 -6.92 -1.04 5.29
C VAL A 328 -7.35 -1.25 6.73
N ALA A 329 -6.96 -0.32 7.62
CA ALA A 329 -7.13 -0.52 9.07
C ALA A 329 -8.59 -0.43 9.53
N GLU A 330 -9.39 0.47 8.91
CA GLU A 330 -10.74 0.81 9.39
C GLU A 330 -11.76 0.94 8.25
N GLY A 331 -13.04 0.91 8.61
CA GLY A 331 -14.17 1.10 7.70
C GLY A 331 -14.67 -0.20 7.07
N LYS A 332 -15.65 -0.10 6.17
CA LYS A 332 -16.32 -1.26 5.54
C LYS A 332 -15.38 -2.16 4.74
N ARG A 333 -14.24 -1.62 4.31
CA ARG A 333 -13.21 -2.35 3.57
C ARG A 333 -12.03 -2.77 4.45
N ALA A 334 -12.12 -2.65 5.78
CA ALA A 334 -11.04 -3.06 6.67
C ALA A 334 -10.56 -4.48 6.36
N GLY A 335 -9.25 -4.65 6.18
CA GLY A 335 -8.67 -5.95 5.81
C GLY A 335 -7.24 -5.87 5.34
N LEU A 336 -6.61 -7.03 5.26
CA LEU A 336 -5.32 -7.25 4.61
C LEU A 336 -5.58 -7.66 3.15
N TYR A 337 -4.85 -7.06 2.22
CA TYR A 337 -5.02 -7.23 0.79
C TYR A 337 -3.70 -7.53 0.09
N LYS A 338 -3.77 -8.18 -1.07
CA LYS A 338 -2.70 -8.30 -2.05
C LYS A 338 -3.15 -7.71 -3.38
N LEU A 339 -2.26 -6.95 -4.01
CA LEU A 339 -2.37 -6.54 -5.40
C LEU A 339 -1.76 -7.63 -6.28
N ASP A 340 -2.59 -8.35 -7.00
CA ASP A 340 -2.14 -9.24 -8.06
C ASP A 340 -2.01 -8.41 -9.34
N VAL A 341 -0.88 -8.50 -10.00
CA VAL A 341 -0.68 -7.93 -11.34
C VAL A 341 -1.16 -8.95 -12.34
N LYS A 342 -2.25 -8.67 -13.02
CA LYS A 342 -2.72 -9.51 -14.11
C LYS A 342 -1.71 -9.48 -15.28
N PRO A 343 -1.73 -10.46 -16.19
CA PRO A 343 -0.82 -10.50 -17.34
C PRO A 343 -0.82 -9.23 -18.21
N ASP A 344 -1.90 -8.47 -18.17
CA ASP A 344 -2.12 -7.18 -18.86
C ASP A 344 -1.56 -5.96 -18.12
N GLY A 345 -1.04 -6.16 -16.92
CA GLY A 345 -0.58 -5.09 -16.05
C GLY A 345 -1.68 -4.44 -15.21
N GLU A 346 -2.95 -4.89 -15.31
CA GLU A 346 -4.00 -4.41 -14.44
C GLU A 346 -3.81 -4.94 -13.01
N LEU A 347 -4.03 -4.07 -12.03
CA LEU A 347 -3.93 -4.42 -10.62
C LEU A 347 -5.28 -4.95 -10.12
N LYS A 348 -5.30 -6.20 -9.65
CA LYS A 348 -6.46 -6.80 -8.99
C LYS A 348 -6.24 -6.86 -7.50
N GLU A 349 -7.11 -6.24 -6.73
CA GLU A 349 -7.11 -6.36 -5.27
C GLU A 349 -7.72 -7.69 -4.84
N VAL A 350 -6.97 -8.46 -4.08
CA VAL A 350 -7.44 -9.71 -3.48
C VAL A 350 -7.47 -9.55 -1.97
N ARG A 351 -8.66 -9.59 -1.37
CA ARG A 351 -8.81 -9.55 0.08
C ARG A 351 -8.35 -10.87 0.69
N ILE A 352 -7.38 -10.81 1.60
CA ILE A 352 -6.82 -11.98 2.30
C ILE A 352 -7.64 -12.29 3.55
N GLY A 353 -8.03 -11.26 4.30
CA GLY A 353 -8.79 -11.42 5.54
C GLY A 353 -9.03 -10.10 6.25
N PRO A 354 -9.52 -10.13 7.51
CA PRO A 354 -9.58 -8.97 8.38
C PRO A 354 -8.21 -8.30 8.55
N PRO A 355 -8.12 -7.09 9.13
CA PRO A 355 -6.83 -6.48 9.43
C PRO A 355 -5.95 -7.40 10.28
N LEU A 356 -4.70 -7.58 9.83
CA LEU A 356 -3.67 -8.35 10.55
C LEU A 356 -2.36 -7.56 10.46
N SER A 357 -1.81 -7.21 11.61
CA SER A 357 -0.56 -6.46 11.73
C SER A 357 0.58 -7.34 12.21
N VAL A 358 1.79 -7.11 11.69
CA VAL A 358 3.03 -7.72 12.21
C VAL A 358 3.76 -6.65 13.01
N LYS A 359 3.80 -6.79 14.34
CA LYS A 359 4.33 -5.78 15.28
C LYS A 359 5.83 -5.87 15.52
N GLY A 360 6.45 -6.98 15.17
CA GLY A 360 7.88 -7.20 15.37
C GLY A 360 8.32 -8.60 14.98
N MET A 361 9.62 -8.81 14.91
CA MET A 361 10.22 -10.13 14.84
C MET A 361 10.50 -10.64 16.26
N THR A 362 10.05 -11.86 16.53
CA THR A 362 10.25 -12.51 17.82
C THR A 362 11.47 -13.45 17.78
N ARG A 363 12.12 -13.65 18.91
CA ARG A 363 13.20 -14.62 19.15
C ARG A 363 13.31 -14.95 20.62
N ASP A 364 13.96 -16.06 20.97
CA ASP A 364 14.29 -16.37 22.35
C ASP A 364 15.45 -15.49 22.91
N SER A 365 15.87 -15.75 24.15
CA SER A 365 16.96 -15.03 24.80
C SER A 365 18.35 -15.33 24.23
N GLU A 366 18.49 -16.40 23.46
CA GLU A 366 19.74 -16.85 22.84
C GLU A 366 19.84 -16.46 21.36
N GLY A 367 18.78 -15.84 20.81
CA GLY A 367 18.72 -15.43 19.40
C GLY A 367 18.23 -16.51 18.45
N ASN A 368 17.60 -17.56 18.97
CA ASN A 368 16.99 -18.66 18.24
C ASN A 368 15.44 -18.50 18.21
N GLU A 369 14.74 -19.53 17.73
CA GLU A 369 13.26 -19.61 17.69
C GLU A 369 12.59 -18.37 17.07
N TRP A 370 13.11 -17.94 15.93
CA TRP A 370 12.60 -16.76 15.24
C TRP A 370 11.13 -16.91 14.86
N GLY A 371 10.38 -15.81 14.99
CA GLY A 371 8.97 -15.73 14.68
C GLY A 371 8.51 -14.31 14.38
N LEU A 372 7.20 -14.15 14.31
CA LEU A 372 6.52 -12.87 14.07
C LEU A 372 5.51 -12.61 15.19
N MET A 373 5.51 -11.40 15.75
CA MET A 373 4.44 -10.93 16.63
C MET A 373 3.27 -10.46 15.79
N LEU A 374 2.21 -11.24 15.74
CA LEU A 374 0.96 -10.91 15.05
C LEU A 374 0.01 -10.20 16.00
N GLU A 375 -0.80 -9.26 15.46
CA GLU A 375 -1.87 -8.58 16.19
C GLU A 375 -3.09 -8.43 15.27
N TRP A 376 -4.28 -8.75 15.80
CA TRP A 376 -5.57 -8.55 15.13
C TRP A 376 -6.68 -8.30 16.16
N ALA A 377 -7.85 -7.89 15.68
CA ALA A 377 -9.08 -7.86 16.48
C ALA A 377 -10.03 -8.98 16.02
N ASP A 378 -10.70 -9.63 16.97
CA ASP A 378 -11.79 -10.56 16.69
C ASP A 378 -13.10 -9.83 16.32
N PRO A 379 -14.17 -10.53 15.96
CA PRO A 379 -15.45 -9.92 15.61
C PRO A 379 -16.10 -9.07 16.72
N ASP A 380 -15.76 -9.34 17.98
CA ASP A 380 -16.24 -8.58 19.14
C ASP A 380 -15.37 -7.35 19.44
N GLY A 381 -14.31 -7.13 18.62
CA GLY A 381 -13.38 -6.02 18.76
C GLY A 381 -12.28 -6.25 19.80
N LYS A 382 -12.17 -7.42 20.40
CA LYS A 382 -11.12 -7.76 21.34
C LYS A 382 -9.81 -7.97 20.58
N LYS A 383 -8.74 -7.32 21.07
CA LYS A 383 -7.40 -7.48 20.48
C LYS A 383 -6.76 -8.79 20.89
N HIS A 384 -6.19 -9.48 19.93
CA HIS A 384 -5.40 -10.68 20.09
C HIS A 384 -3.98 -10.44 19.62
N THR A 385 -3.02 -11.05 20.30
CA THR A 385 -1.62 -11.08 19.91
C THR A 385 -1.12 -12.52 19.91
N TRP A 386 -0.27 -12.84 18.93
CA TRP A 386 0.33 -14.17 18.84
C TRP A 386 1.80 -14.08 18.40
N PRO A 387 2.75 -14.47 19.25
CA PRO A 387 4.15 -14.66 18.85
C PRO A 387 4.25 -15.97 18.06
N MET A 388 3.94 -15.91 16.78
CA MET A 388 3.90 -17.06 15.87
C MET A 388 5.32 -17.47 15.48
N PRO A 389 5.78 -18.71 15.77
CA PRO A 389 7.05 -19.21 15.27
C PRO A 389 7.02 -19.29 13.74
N ILE A 390 8.06 -18.77 13.08
CA ILE A 390 8.11 -18.72 11.60
C ILE A 390 8.18 -20.10 10.98
N GLU A 391 8.72 -21.10 11.69
CA GLU A 391 8.80 -22.48 11.24
C GLU A 391 7.43 -23.09 10.91
N LEU A 392 6.36 -22.63 11.58
CA LEU A 392 5.00 -23.10 11.33
C LEU A 392 4.54 -22.85 9.89
N LEU A 393 5.10 -21.85 9.20
CA LEU A 393 4.80 -21.58 7.79
C LEU A 393 5.36 -22.67 6.87
N PHE A 394 6.44 -23.34 7.27
CA PHE A 394 7.18 -24.31 6.46
C PHE A 394 6.95 -25.75 6.89
N ARG A 395 6.43 -25.97 8.11
CA ARG A 395 6.19 -27.30 8.68
C ARG A 395 4.94 -27.93 8.04
N GLN A 396 5.10 -29.13 7.46
CA GLN A 396 3.97 -29.89 6.96
C GLN A 396 3.05 -30.32 8.11
N GLY A 397 1.72 -30.18 7.91
CA GLY A 397 0.73 -30.51 8.92
C GLY A 397 0.54 -29.50 10.05
N ALA A 398 1.36 -28.43 10.11
CA ALA A 398 1.12 -27.34 11.06
C ALA A 398 -0.07 -26.50 10.61
N ASP A 399 -1.10 -26.42 11.44
CA ASP A 399 -2.30 -25.66 11.11
C ASP A 399 -2.30 -24.26 11.77
N TRP A 400 -1.29 -23.47 11.41
CA TRP A 400 -1.17 -22.09 11.86
C TRP A 400 -2.38 -21.23 11.42
N TYR A 401 -3.03 -21.59 10.31
CA TYR A 401 -4.21 -20.89 9.83
C TYR A 401 -5.44 -21.14 10.71
N SER A 402 -5.65 -22.38 11.19
CA SER A 402 -6.68 -22.69 12.18
C SER A 402 -6.43 -22.00 13.50
N SER A 403 -5.17 -21.83 13.91
CA SER A 403 -4.84 -21.08 15.14
C SER A 403 -5.29 -19.61 15.05
N LEU A 404 -5.13 -18.96 13.89
CA LEU A 404 -5.67 -17.63 13.66
C LEU A 404 -7.20 -17.62 13.69
N ALA A 405 -7.84 -18.61 13.05
CA ALA A 405 -9.30 -18.72 13.04
C ALA A 405 -9.87 -18.98 14.44
N SER A 406 -9.22 -19.80 15.26
CA SER A 406 -9.60 -20.03 16.67
C SER A 406 -9.49 -18.76 17.51
N GLY A 407 -8.58 -17.86 17.16
CA GLY A 407 -8.46 -16.51 17.74
C GLY A 407 -9.39 -15.47 17.10
N GLY A 408 -10.39 -15.88 16.31
CA GLY A 408 -11.37 -14.98 15.70
C GLY A 408 -10.90 -14.26 14.43
N TRP A 409 -9.74 -14.60 13.85
CA TRP A 409 -9.31 -14.05 12.57
C TRP A 409 -9.83 -14.92 11.41
N PHE A 410 -10.94 -14.53 10.80
CA PHE A 410 -11.58 -15.28 9.72
C PHE A 410 -11.09 -14.80 8.35
N GLY A 411 -9.95 -15.33 7.92
CA GLY A 411 -9.39 -15.05 6.61
C GLY A 411 -10.11 -15.81 5.48
N ASN A 412 -9.81 -15.41 4.24
CA ASN A 412 -10.27 -16.10 3.04
C ASN A 412 -9.46 -17.39 2.82
N PRO A 413 -10.06 -18.61 2.90
CA PRO A 413 -9.33 -19.86 2.72
C PRO A 413 -8.60 -19.97 1.36
N SER A 414 -9.19 -19.43 0.30
CA SER A 414 -8.58 -19.39 -1.04
C SER A 414 -7.34 -18.49 -1.12
N ALA A 415 -7.18 -17.58 -0.17
CA ALA A 415 -6.03 -16.67 -0.08
C ALA A 415 -4.97 -17.12 0.95
N ARG A 416 -5.06 -18.34 1.51
CA ARG A 416 -4.10 -18.88 2.50
C ARG A 416 -2.64 -18.77 2.03
N LYS A 417 -2.37 -19.10 0.75
CA LYS A 417 -1.02 -18.96 0.17
C LYS A 417 -0.54 -17.51 0.18
N LYS A 418 -1.42 -16.56 -0.14
CA LYS A 418 -1.08 -15.13 -0.12
C LYS A 418 -0.78 -14.63 1.29
N LEU A 419 -1.50 -15.12 2.31
CA LEU A 419 -1.16 -14.83 3.69
C LEU A 419 0.20 -15.40 4.08
N MET A 420 0.51 -16.62 3.67
CA MET A 420 1.83 -17.23 3.89
C MET A 420 2.94 -16.40 3.21
N ASP A 421 2.73 -15.96 1.98
CA ASP A 421 3.68 -15.10 1.25
C ASP A 421 3.90 -13.77 1.99
N PHE A 422 2.81 -13.14 2.51
CA PHE A 422 2.89 -11.94 3.32
C PHE A 422 3.72 -12.14 4.59
N LEU A 423 3.40 -13.15 5.39
CA LEU A 423 4.08 -13.44 6.64
C LEU A 423 5.55 -13.81 6.39
N SER A 424 5.83 -14.58 5.35
CA SER A 424 7.20 -14.96 4.98
C SER A 424 8.05 -13.77 4.52
N ALA A 425 7.44 -12.74 3.95
CA ALA A 425 8.13 -11.54 3.46
C ALA A 425 8.22 -10.40 4.48
N ALA A 426 7.42 -10.43 5.55
CA ALA A 426 7.40 -9.40 6.58
C ALA A 426 8.75 -9.33 7.33
N ARG A 427 9.36 -8.13 7.41
CA ARG A 427 10.66 -7.90 8.07
C ARG A 427 10.62 -6.61 8.90
N PRO A 428 9.83 -6.59 9.99
CA PRO A 428 9.84 -5.43 10.89
C PRO A 428 11.21 -5.27 11.59
N ALA A 429 11.62 -4.03 11.77
CA ALA A 429 12.88 -3.73 12.46
C ALA A 429 12.82 -4.04 13.96
N ARG A 430 11.64 -3.89 14.57
CA ARG A 430 11.42 -4.11 15.99
C ARG A 430 11.72 -5.56 16.37
N ARG A 431 12.49 -5.74 17.46
CA ARG A 431 12.80 -7.05 18.06
C ARG A 431 12.01 -7.21 19.33
N ILE A 432 11.49 -8.44 19.55
CA ILE A 432 10.70 -8.81 20.71
C ILE A 432 11.26 -10.12 21.22
N ARG A 433 11.62 -10.15 22.49
CA ARG A 433 12.10 -11.38 23.12
C ARG A 433 10.90 -12.21 23.61
N CYS A 434 10.82 -13.44 23.16
CA CYS A 434 9.85 -14.42 23.65
C CYS A 434 10.44 -15.25 24.77
N VAL A 435 9.67 -15.42 25.84
CA VAL A 435 10.04 -16.27 26.98
C VAL A 435 9.02 -17.39 27.10
N PRO A 436 9.46 -18.65 27.27
CA PRO A 436 8.56 -19.80 27.28
C PRO A 436 7.78 -19.95 28.60
N ARG A 437 8.18 -19.28 29.67
CA ARG A 437 7.57 -19.40 30.98
C ARG A 437 7.57 -18.08 31.76
N THR A 438 6.65 -17.95 32.71
CA THR A 438 6.63 -16.85 33.67
C THR A 438 7.81 -16.96 34.65
N GLY A 439 8.21 -15.85 35.26
CA GLY A 439 9.29 -15.75 36.20
C GLY A 439 10.49 -15.00 35.65
N TRP A 440 11.68 -15.25 36.24
CA TRP A 440 12.89 -14.54 35.86
C TRP A 440 13.48 -15.01 34.51
N ASP A 441 13.68 -14.07 33.60
CA ASP A 441 14.61 -14.19 32.49
C ASP A 441 15.68 -13.10 32.60
N LYS A 442 16.90 -13.53 32.90
CA LYS A 442 18.05 -12.64 33.23
C LYS A 442 17.67 -11.65 34.33
N ALA A 443 17.58 -10.35 34.05
CA ALA A 443 17.28 -9.27 34.98
C ALA A 443 15.82 -8.77 34.91
N ALA A 444 14.95 -9.47 34.20
CA ALA A 444 13.54 -9.15 34.09
C ALA A 444 12.65 -10.27 34.64
N TYR A 445 11.57 -9.91 35.34
CA TYR A 445 10.55 -10.82 35.85
C TYR A 445 9.31 -10.72 34.98
N ILE A 446 8.91 -11.82 34.32
CA ILE A 446 7.89 -11.90 33.33
C ILE A 446 6.62 -12.48 33.91
N LEU A 447 5.50 -11.75 33.74
CA LEU A 447 4.14 -12.20 33.96
C LEU A 447 3.39 -12.20 32.60
N PRO A 448 2.22 -12.83 32.49
CA PRO A 448 1.49 -12.90 31.23
C PRO A 448 1.17 -11.52 30.61
N ASP A 449 0.89 -10.54 31.46
CA ASP A 449 0.42 -9.19 31.10
C ASP A 449 1.38 -8.07 31.53
N ALA A 450 2.48 -8.40 32.19
CA ALA A 450 3.43 -7.40 32.69
C ALA A 450 4.88 -7.93 32.73
N VAL A 451 5.83 -7.02 32.54
CA VAL A 451 7.27 -7.30 32.68
C VAL A 451 7.86 -6.29 33.64
N TYR A 452 8.60 -6.76 34.65
CA TYR A 452 9.26 -5.96 35.68
C TYR A 452 10.78 -6.13 35.62
N GLY A 453 11.53 -5.08 35.89
CA GLY A 453 12.99 -5.11 35.92
C GLY A 453 13.64 -4.61 34.63
N ASN A 454 14.92 -4.97 34.44
CA ASN A 454 15.71 -4.48 33.31
C ASN A 454 15.58 -5.40 32.11
N THR A 455 14.90 -4.92 31.06
CA THR A 455 14.71 -5.63 29.79
C THR A 455 15.85 -5.37 28.79
N SER A 456 16.87 -4.60 29.15
CA SER A 456 17.94 -4.15 28.22
C SER A 456 17.42 -3.41 26.98
N GLY A 457 16.27 -2.72 27.12
CA GLY A 457 15.64 -1.96 26.04
C GLY A 457 14.84 -2.81 25.04
N GLU A 458 14.76 -4.12 25.21
CA GLU A 458 13.90 -4.99 24.38
C GLU A 458 12.52 -5.17 25.00
N ASN A 459 11.50 -5.25 24.14
CA ASN A 459 10.18 -5.71 24.57
C ASN A 459 10.23 -7.23 24.80
N MET A 460 9.65 -7.67 25.90
CA MET A 460 9.57 -9.08 26.26
C MET A 460 8.10 -9.51 26.34
N VAL A 461 7.80 -10.71 25.86
CA VAL A 461 6.46 -11.30 25.89
C VAL A 461 6.53 -12.78 26.27
N LEU A 462 5.49 -13.25 26.95
CA LEU A 462 5.35 -14.68 27.23
C LEU A 462 4.88 -15.39 25.96
N GLN A 463 5.55 -16.47 25.56
CA GLN A 463 5.25 -17.21 24.32
C GLN A 463 3.96 -18.04 24.41
N SER A 464 3.48 -18.34 25.60
CA SER A 464 2.31 -19.20 25.81
C SER A 464 0.98 -18.44 25.67
N ALA A 465 0.14 -18.87 24.73
CA ALA A 465 -1.18 -18.31 24.52
C ALA A 465 -2.23 -18.67 25.61
N HIS A 466 -1.92 -19.57 26.52
CA HIS A 466 -2.92 -20.21 27.40
C HIS A 466 -2.78 -19.88 28.90
N HIS A 467 -1.89 -18.99 29.31
CA HIS A 467 -1.65 -18.71 30.73
C HIS A 467 -2.24 -17.40 31.23
N GLY A 468 -2.92 -16.63 30.39
CA GLY A 468 -3.49 -15.32 30.79
C GLY A 468 -4.56 -15.37 31.88
N ASP A 469 -5.23 -16.51 32.04
CA ASP A 469 -6.32 -16.65 33.04
C ASP A 469 -5.84 -17.07 34.44
N LEU A 470 -4.58 -17.49 34.58
CA LEU A 470 -4.06 -17.97 35.87
C LEU A 470 -3.58 -16.83 36.80
N TYR A 471 -3.30 -15.65 36.25
CA TYR A 471 -2.81 -14.49 37.00
C TYR A 471 -3.79 -13.34 36.84
N ARG A 472 -4.49 -12.99 37.90
CA ARG A 472 -5.39 -11.83 37.91
C ARG A 472 -4.96 -10.87 39.01
N THR A 473 -4.87 -9.59 38.67
CA THR A 473 -4.70 -8.53 39.65
C THR A 473 -6.07 -8.03 40.10
N ALA A 474 -6.27 -7.89 41.41
CA ALA A 474 -7.49 -7.32 41.97
C ALA A 474 -7.14 -6.53 43.25
N GLY A 475 -7.92 -5.48 43.53
CA GLY A 475 -7.71 -4.62 44.67
C GLY A 475 -6.63 -3.57 44.48
N THR A 476 -6.23 -2.91 45.58
CA THR A 476 -5.22 -1.86 45.61
C THR A 476 -4.08 -2.24 46.56
N LEU A 477 -2.91 -1.62 46.37
CA LEU A 477 -1.76 -1.82 47.29
C LEU A 477 -2.10 -1.37 48.70
N GLU A 478 -2.91 -0.33 48.86
CA GLU A 478 -3.39 0.17 50.15
C GLU A 478 -4.26 -0.86 50.84
N GLY A 479 -5.27 -1.42 50.14
CA GLY A 479 -6.12 -2.47 50.68
C GLY A 479 -5.33 -3.75 51.05
N TRP A 480 -4.31 -4.10 50.24
CA TRP A 480 -3.42 -5.20 50.57
C TRP A 480 -2.62 -4.91 51.85
N ARG A 481 -2.09 -3.68 52.05
CA ARG A 481 -1.35 -3.27 53.28
C ARG A 481 -2.25 -3.33 54.51
N GLU A 482 -3.50 -2.92 54.40
CA GLU A 482 -4.48 -3.03 55.48
C GLU A 482 -4.64 -4.49 55.96
N ILE A 483 -4.73 -5.44 55.02
CA ILE A 483 -4.79 -6.87 55.32
C ILE A 483 -3.46 -7.36 55.92
N ALA A 484 -2.33 -6.95 55.35
CA ALA A 484 -1.02 -7.39 55.79
C ALA A 484 -0.70 -6.95 57.22
N VAL A 485 -1.17 -5.77 57.65
CA VAL A 485 -1.01 -5.27 59.05
C VAL A 485 -1.64 -6.22 60.07
N LEU A 486 -2.73 -6.93 59.72
CA LEU A 486 -3.36 -7.90 60.62
C LEU A 486 -2.44 -9.10 60.95
N ALA A 487 -1.41 -9.33 60.20
CA ALA A 487 -0.44 -10.37 60.46
C ALA A 487 0.68 -9.95 61.48
N VAL A 488 0.74 -8.66 61.80
CA VAL A 488 1.76 -8.13 62.75
C VAL A 488 1.52 -8.73 64.11
N GLY A 489 2.60 -9.30 64.70
CA GLY A 489 2.53 -10.01 66.00
C GLY A 489 2.05 -11.47 65.92
N ASN A 490 1.66 -11.96 64.73
CA ASN A 490 1.31 -13.35 64.50
C ASN A 490 2.35 -14.04 63.59
N SER A 491 3.26 -14.81 64.16
CA SER A 491 4.37 -15.43 63.43
C SER A 491 3.92 -16.36 62.31
N ARG A 492 2.80 -17.07 62.45
CA ARG A 492 2.28 -17.99 61.43
C ARG A 492 1.70 -17.24 60.23
N LEU A 493 0.93 -16.16 60.49
CA LEU A 493 0.37 -15.33 59.39
C LEU A 493 1.49 -14.56 58.69
N SER A 494 2.43 -14.00 59.42
CA SER A 494 3.60 -13.33 58.85
C SER A 494 4.41 -14.29 57.97
N PHE A 495 4.65 -15.52 58.44
CA PHE A 495 5.35 -16.55 57.64
C PHE A 495 4.60 -16.91 56.37
N ALA A 496 3.28 -17.09 56.43
CA ALA A 496 2.47 -17.40 55.26
C ALA A 496 2.53 -16.28 54.21
N LEU A 497 2.42 -15.01 54.62
CA LEU A 497 2.57 -13.86 53.73
C LEU A 497 3.99 -13.80 53.12
N CYS A 498 5.05 -13.98 53.93
CA CYS A 498 6.42 -14.00 53.43
C CYS A 498 6.65 -15.15 52.45
N ALA A 499 6.09 -16.34 52.70
CA ALA A 499 6.20 -17.48 51.82
C ALA A 499 5.57 -17.23 50.44
N ALA A 500 4.44 -16.49 50.39
CA ALA A 500 3.81 -16.09 49.12
C ALA A 500 4.72 -15.20 48.26
N PHE A 501 5.61 -14.41 48.85
CA PHE A 501 6.58 -13.55 48.16
C PHE A 501 7.95 -14.22 47.95
N ALA A 502 8.19 -15.40 48.49
CA ALA A 502 9.47 -16.07 48.38
C ALA A 502 9.81 -16.51 46.93
N GLY A 503 8.82 -16.97 46.17
CA GLY A 503 9.02 -17.48 44.82
C GLY A 503 9.87 -16.58 43.92
N PRO A 504 9.52 -15.30 43.72
CA PRO A 504 10.35 -14.37 42.95
C PRO A 504 11.75 -14.12 43.51
N LEU A 505 11.94 -14.29 44.83
CA LEU A 505 13.20 -13.97 45.52
C LEU A 505 14.20 -15.14 45.52
N LEU A 506 13.75 -16.40 45.39
CA LEU A 506 14.61 -17.58 45.43
C LEU A 506 15.77 -17.51 44.44
N ARG A 507 15.51 -17.14 43.20
CA ARG A 507 16.56 -17.00 42.19
C ARG A 507 17.55 -15.87 42.50
N LEU A 508 17.04 -14.74 43.01
CA LEU A 508 17.91 -13.62 43.42
C LEU A 508 18.79 -13.98 44.60
N ALA A 509 18.33 -14.87 45.47
CA ALA A 509 19.08 -15.40 46.62
C ALA A 509 20.02 -16.57 46.24
N GLY A 510 20.04 -17.01 44.98
CA GLY A 510 20.81 -18.16 44.53
C GLY A 510 20.28 -19.49 45.04
N LEU A 511 19.02 -19.55 45.46
CA LEU A 511 18.37 -20.75 45.98
C LEU A 511 17.53 -21.40 44.87
N GLU A 512 17.53 -22.73 44.79
CA GLU A 512 16.62 -23.48 43.93
C GLU A 512 15.24 -23.58 44.59
N GLY A 513 14.19 -23.32 43.82
CA GLY A 513 12.82 -23.58 44.26
C GLY A 513 12.55 -25.08 44.27
N GLY A 514 12.18 -25.64 45.40
CA GLY A 514 11.68 -26.98 45.53
C GLY A 514 10.27 -27.13 44.92
#